data_9b043af5adf06336a457bcdc0d288c73
#
_entry.id   9b043af5adf06336a457bcdc0d288c73
#
_cell.length_a   1.000
_cell.length_b   1.000
_cell.length_c   1.000
_cell.angle_alpha   90.00
_cell.angle_beta   90.00
_cell.angle_gamma   90.00
#
_symmetry.space_group_name_H-M   'P 1'
#
loop_
_entity.id
_entity.type
_entity.pdbx_description
1 polymer ?
#
loop_
_entity_poly.entity_id
_entity_poly.type
_entity_poly.pdbx_seq_one_letter_code
_entity_poly.pdbx_strand_id
1 'polypeptide(L)'
;EEFFELIGDYAKVGYAHFNILSKQGHAQKSWYKNIGEESGTPLSEIIGTYKSFHPDDRDLILQFFEEVQKGNADKLSHKIRVFRENGECTWTHVNLFVRKYAPQDKVIELISINYDITDLKQIEEMLVNERDRAEASDRLKSAFLANMSHEIRTPLNAIVGFSSLLASAENVVEKELYNSLISHNNELLLNLINDIIDLSKIEAGYLELHQNWFNLTELLDKCVAEYARLLPSGVELLTSYPEHDALVELDKLRIKQILNNFLSNALKNTTRGHVEVFYEIDKHCVRIGVKDTGRGIPQNMLEKIFERFEKVDSFAQGVGLGLSICKSIVDKMNGRIQVYSQLGLGTTFIAELPCHSILVNE
;
A
#
# COMPACT_ATOMS: atom_id res chain seq x y z
N GLU A 1 -29.51 29.64 35.83
CA GLU A 1 -28.89 30.07 34.55
C GLU A 1 -27.42 29.72 34.52
N GLU A 2 -26.57 30.20 35.44
CA GLU A 2 -25.12 29.90 35.50
C GLU A 2 -24.78 28.37 35.47
N PHE A 3 -25.56 27.54 36.13
CA PHE A 3 -25.35 26.10 36.16
C PHE A 3 -25.59 25.42 34.78
N PHE A 4 -26.58 25.88 34.03
CA PHE A 4 -26.86 25.40 32.68
C PHE A 4 -25.84 25.93 31.66
N GLU A 5 -25.31 27.13 31.84
CA GLU A 5 -24.21 27.63 31.02
C GLU A 5 -22.92 26.84 31.26
N LEU A 6 -22.60 26.50 32.49
CA LEU A 6 -21.43 25.74 32.85
C LEU A 6 -21.51 24.30 32.28
N ILE A 7 -22.68 23.66 32.34
CA ILE A 7 -22.91 22.33 31.71
C ILE A 7 -22.81 22.45 30.19
N GLY A 8 -23.37 23.49 29.59
CA GLY A 8 -23.35 23.74 28.15
C GLY A 8 -21.92 23.85 27.60
N ASP A 9 -21.09 24.60 28.30
CA ASP A 9 -19.69 24.81 27.93
C ASP A 9 -18.84 23.53 28.12
N TYR A 10 -19.03 22.83 29.25
CA TYR A 10 -18.28 21.63 29.55
C TYR A 10 -18.68 20.44 28.66
N ALA A 11 -19.98 20.25 28.44
CA ALA A 11 -20.53 19.18 27.59
C ALA A 11 -20.56 19.53 26.10
N LYS A 12 -20.11 20.74 25.72
CA LYS A 12 -20.21 21.29 24.34
C LYS A 12 -21.66 21.28 23.80
N VAL A 13 -22.65 21.41 24.67
CA VAL A 13 -24.08 21.42 24.34
C VAL A 13 -24.59 22.84 24.29
N GLY A 14 -25.17 23.23 23.18
CA GLY A 14 -25.82 24.52 22.99
C GLY A 14 -27.34 24.41 23.02
N TYR A 15 -27.99 25.41 23.62
CA TYR A 15 -29.44 25.50 23.68
C TYR A 15 -29.90 26.84 23.09
N ALA A 16 -30.98 26.79 22.29
CA ALA A 16 -31.71 27.98 21.87
C ALA A 16 -33.22 27.70 21.89
N HIS A 17 -33.97 28.77 22.13
CA HIS A 17 -35.43 28.78 22.00
C HIS A 17 -35.82 30.01 21.21
N PHE A 18 -36.54 29.81 20.11
CA PHE A 18 -36.91 30.92 19.21
C PHE A 18 -38.21 30.65 18.46
N ASN A 19 -38.85 31.72 18.05
CA ASN A 19 -39.99 31.69 17.16
C ASN A 19 -39.52 31.85 15.72
N ILE A 20 -39.85 30.89 14.85
CA ILE A 20 -39.39 30.90 13.44
C ILE A 20 -40.04 32.00 12.59
N LEU A 21 -41.23 32.49 12.96
CA LEU A 21 -41.92 33.54 12.22
C LEU A 21 -41.41 34.92 12.54
N SER A 22 -41.24 35.25 13.87
CA SER A 22 -40.70 36.55 14.31
C SER A 22 -39.21 36.57 14.31
N LYS A 23 -38.53 35.41 14.26
CA LYS A 23 -37.09 35.24 14.41
C LYS A 23 -36.53 35.81 15.71
N GLN A 24 -37.36 35.87 16.76
CA GLN A 24 -36.98 36.31 18.09
C GLN A 24 -36.87 35.12 19.04
N GLY A 25 -36.01 35.25 20.05
CA GLY A 25 -35.79 34.22 21.03
C GLY A 25 -34.55 34.46 21.89
N HIS A 26 -34.08 33.38 22.48
CA HIS A 26 -32.88 33.37 23.31
C HIS A 26 -31.99 32.16 22.91
N ALA A 27 -30.67 32.36 22.88
CA ALA A 27 -29.70 31.35 22.65
C ALA A 27 -28.52 31.49 23.60
N GLN A 28 -27.97 30.35 24.03
CA GLN A 28 -26.77 30.29 24.85
C GLN A 28 -25.51 30.47 24.02
N LYS A 29 -24.44 30.92 24.65
CA LYS A 29 -23.12 31.12 24.02
C LYS A 29 -22.62 29.87 23.30
N SER A 30 -22.75 28.69 23.92
CA SER A 30 -22.39 27.39 23.33
C SER A 30 -23.21 27.07 22.08
N TRP A 31 -24.48 27.51 22.00
CA TRP A 31 -25.29 27.30 20.80
C TRP A 31 -24.72 28.04 19.59
N TYR A 32 -24.39 29.33 19.74
CA TYR A 32 -23.75 30.11 18.69
C TYR A 32 -22.43 29.49 18.25
N LYS A 33 -21.59 29.14 19.23
CA LYS A 33 -20.29 28.52 18.97
C LYS A 33 -20.45 27.23 18.11
N ASN A 34 -21.40 26.36 18.46
CA ASN A 34 -21.59 25.10 17.76
C ASN A 34 -22.08 25.25 16.32
N ILE A 35 -22.81 26.32 16.02
CA ILE A 35 -23.30 26.63 14.66
C ILE A 35 -22.38 27.56 13.87
N GLY A 36 -21.21 27.94 14.41
CA GLY A 36 -20.23 28.77 13.71
C GLY A 36 -20.57 30.25 13.66
N GLU A 37 -21.34 30.74 14.62
CA GLU A 37 -21.75 32.16 14.71
C GLU A 37 -21.15 32.84 15.94
N GLU A 38 -20.99 34.15 15.89
CA GLU A 38 -20.55 34.93 17.05
C GLU A 38 -21.65 35.03 18.12
N SER A 39 -21.22 34.91 19.39
CA SER A 39 -22.14 35.01 20.52
C SER A 39 -22.76 36.39 20.59
N GLY A 40 -24.10 36.47 20.60
CA GLY A 40 -24.85 37.73 20.65
C GLY A 40 -25.31 38.24 19.28
N THR A 41 -24.94 37.55 18.17
CA THR A 41 -25.52 37.86 16.86
C THR A 41 -27.05 37.77 16.92
N PRO A 42 -27.80 38.76 16.42
CA PRO A 42 -29.26 38.70 16.44
C PRO A 42 -29.79 37.44 15.76
N LEU A 43 -30.68 36.74 16.44
CA LEU A 43 -31.27 35.49 15.87
C LEU A 43 -32.02 35.77 14.56
N SER A 44 -32.49 37.00 14.33
CA SER A 44 -33.10 37.40 13.04
C SER A 44 -32.14 37.36 11.86
N GLU A 45 -30.85 37.45 12.09
CA GLU A 45 -29.80 37.36 11.06
C GLU A 45 -29.38 35.89 10.78
N ILE A 46 -29.55 35.03 11.77
CA ILE A 46 -29.15 33.60 11.70
C ILE A 46 -30.31 32.73 11.19
N ILE A 47 -31.50 32.86 11.82
CA ILE A 47 -32.64 32.01 11.52
C ILE A 47 -33.12 32.26 10.09
N GLY A 48 -33.04 31.21 9.27
CA GLY A 48 -33.40 31.23 7.86
C GLY A 48 -32.26 31.57 6.89
N THR A 49 -31.06 31.91 7.40
CA THR A 49 -29.88 32.16 6.57
C THR A 49 -28.82 31.09 6.73
N TYR A 50 -28.42 30.74 7.95
CA TYR A 50 -27.45 29.69 8.29
C TYR A 50 -26.22 29.67 7.37
N LYS A 51 -25.56 30.84 7.25
CA LYS A 51 -24.46 31.07 6.29
C LYS A 51 -23.26 30.13 6.50
N SER A 52 -23.02 29.79 7.75
CA SER A 52 -21.90 28.91 8.17
C SER A 52 -22.17 27.43 7.88
N PHE A 53 -23.38 27.05 7.49
CA PHE A 53 -23.70 25.65 7.20
C PHE A 53 -23.32 25.27 5.78
N HIS A 54 -22.95 24.00 5.60
CA HIS A 54 -22.81 23.44 4.26
C HIS A 54 -24.14 23.58 3.48
N PRO A 55 -24.14 23.94 2.18
CA PRO A 55 -25.35 24.19 1.41
C PRO A 55 -26.43 23.10 1.55
N ASP A 56 -26.06 21.83 1.37
CA ASP A 56 -27.02 20.72 1.46
C ASP A 56 -27.68 20.62 2.84
N ASP A 57 -26.88 20.83 3.93
CA ASP A 57 -27.35 20.71 5.30
C ASP A 57 -28.22 21.92 5.68
N ARG A 58 -27.88 23.11 5.14
CA ARG A 58 -28.70 24.32 5.27
C ARG A 58 -30.06 24.15 4.62
N ASP A 59 -30.09 23.64 3.39
CA ASP A 59 -31.34 23.47 2.65
C ASP A 59 -32.29 22.50 3.37
N LEU A 60 -31.75 21.46 4.00
CA LEU A 60 -32.51 20.53 4.83
C LEU A 60 -33.15 21.20 6.05
N ILE A 61 -32.42 22.08 6.75
CA ILE A 61 -32.96 22.84 7.88
C ILE A 61 -34.07 23.80 7.42
N LEU A 62 -33.86 24.49 6.30
CA LEU A 62 -34.86 25.41 5.73
C LEU A 62 -36.12 24.66 5.29
N GLN A 63 -35.99 23.53 4.64
CA GLN A 63 -37.13 22.67 4.27
C GLN A 63 -37.91 22.19 5.51
N PHE A 64 -37.21 21.82 6.59
CA PHE A 64 -37.83 21.47 7.86
C PHE A 64 -38.69 22.64 8.40
N PHE A 65 -38.20 23.88 8.35
CA PHE A 65 -38.99 25.03 8.81
C PHE A 65 -40.25 25.27 7.95
N GLU A 66 -40.16 25.05 6.65
CA GLU A 66 -41.35 25.13 5.80
C GLU A 66 -42.41 24.06 6.16
N GLU A 67 -41.97 22.83 6.43
CA GLU A 67 -42.87 21.75 6.82
C GLU A 67 -43.48 21.99 8.22
N VAL A 68 -42.69 22.55 9.16
CA VAL A 68 -43.22 22.97 10.47
C VAL A 68 -44.31 24.06 10.30
N GLN A 69 -44.10 25.06 9.42
CA GLN A 69 -45.10 26.12 9.18
C GLN A 69 -46.39 25.56 8.61
N LYS A 70 -46.35 24.50 7.83
CA LYS A 70 -47.53 23.77 7.29
C LYS A 70 -48.18 22.82 8.33
N GLY A 71 -47.50 22.60 9.47
CA GLY A 71 -47.96 21.66 10.51
C GLY A 71 -47.65 20.19 10.19
N ASN A 72 -46.75 19.92 9.26
CA ASN A 72 -46.43 18.58 8.78
C ASN A 72 -45.22 17.96 9.54
N ALA A 73 -44.48 18.77 10.28
CA ALA A 73 -43.30 18.33 11.04
C ALA A 73 -43.25 18.94 12.44
N ASP A 74 -42.76 18.17 13.41
CA ASP A 74 -42.65 18.60 14.82
C ASP A 74 -41.21 18.44 15.40
N LYS A 75 -40.34 17.68 14.71
CA LYS A 75 -38.98 17.44 15.14
C LYS A 75 -38.02 17.18 13.98
N LEU A 76 -36.76 17.54 14.16
CA LEU A 76 -35.66 17.18 13.28
C LEU A 76 -34.44 16.80 14.13
N SER A 77 -33.74 15.76 13.77
CA SER A 77 -32.43 15.38 14.32
C SER A 77 -31.48 15.10 13.17
N HIS A 78 -30.46 15.94 13.04
CA HIS A 78 -29.56 15.84 11.90
C HIS A 78 -28.12 16.25 12.25
N LYS A 79 -27.13 15.63 11.59
CA LYS A 79 -25.71 15.98 11.71
C LYS A 79 -25.37 16.92 10.56
N ILE A 80 -24.91 18.13 10.88
CA ILE A 80 -24.61 19.18 9.90
C ILE A 80 -23.11 19.50 9.88
N ARG A 81 -22.64 19.92 8.73
CA ARG A 81 -21.30 20.49 8.53
C ARG A 81 -21.35 21.99 8.69
N VAL A 82 -20.45 22.50 9.53
CA VAL A 82 -20.36 23.92 9.85
C VAL A 82 -18.98 24.43 9.47
N PHE A 83 -18.92 25.43 8.61
CA PHE A 83 -17.68 26.11 8.23
C PHE A 83 -17.37 27.22 9.21
N ARG A 84 -16.15 27.21 9.73
CA ARG A 84 -15.61 28.25 10.60
C ARG A 84 -14.97 29.36 9.76
N GLU A 85 -14.78 30.56 10.35
CA GLU A 85 -14.11 31.67 9.65
C GLU A 85 -12.70 31.36 9.18
N ASN A 86 -11.99 30.46 9.87
CA ASN A 86 -10.66 29.99 9.49
C ASN A 86 -10.67 28.96 8.33
N GLY A 87 -11.85 28.64 7.76
CA GLY A 87 -12.04 27.65 6.71
C GLY A 87 -12.13 26.19 7.20
N GLU A 88 -12.03 25.94 8.49
CA GLU A 88 -12.17 24.62 9.07
C GLU A 88 -13.64 24.16 9.02
N CYS A 89 -13.86 22.87 8.68
CA CYS A 89 -15.17 22.24 8.70
C CYS A 89 -15.34 21.42 9.99
N THR A 90 -16.34 21.78 10.79
CA THR A 90 -16.71 21.08 12.02
C THR A 90 -18.06 20.39 11.88
N TRP A 91 -18.32 19.39 12.70
CA TRP A 91 -19.59 18.67 12.70
C TRP A 91 -20.41 19.00 13.94
N THR A 92 -21.66 19.36 13.71
CA THR A 92 -22.61 19.67 14.78
C THR A 92 -23.84 18.79 14.62
N HIS A 93 -24.28 18.14 15.69
CA HIS A 93 -25.56 17.47 15.73
C HIS A 93 -26.62 18.45 16.23
N VAL A 94 -27.63 18.69 15.41
CA VAL A 94 -28.72 19.62 15.69
C VAL A 94 -30.01 18.83 15.90
N ASN A 95 -30.67 19.10 17.03
CA ASN A 95 -32.00 18.61 17.34
C ASN A 95 -32.94 19.79 17.47
N LEU A 96 -34.00 19.82 16.68
CA LEU A 96 -35.05 20.83 16.67
C LEU A 96 -36.36 20.19 17.08
N PHE A 97 -37.09 20.87 17.97
CA PHE A 97 -38.40 20.41 18.47
C PHE A 97 -39.37 21.54 18.45
N VAL A 98 -40.59 21.33 17.94
CA VAL A 98 -41.67 22.31 18.06
C VAL A 98 -42.21 22.29 19.50
N ARG A 99 -42.08 23.42 20.22
CA ARG A 99 -42.60 23.60 21.57
C ARG A 99 -44.01 24.11 21.59
N LYS A 100 -44.31 25.05 20.69
CA LYS A 100 -45.65 25.68 20.58
C LYS A 100 -45.98 25.92 19.14
N TYR A 101 -47.17 25.52 18.74
CA TYR A 101 -47.69 25.72 17.39
C TYR A 101 -49.03 26.47 17.44
N ALA A 102 -49.00 27.80 17.18
CA ALA A 102 -50.15 28.67 17.13
C ALA A 102 -49.99 29.68 15.97
N PRO A 103 -50.10 29.23 14.71
CA PRO A 103 -49.81 30.06 13.53
C PRO A 103 -50.79 31.25 13.41
N GLN A 104 -52.02 31.12 13.92
CA GLN A 104 -53.01 32.17 13.95
C GLN A 104 -52.56 33.37 14.79
N ASP A 105 -51.83 33.09 15.88
CA ASP A 105 -51.21 34.10 16.77
C ASP A 105 -49.81 34.52 16.32
N LYS A 106 -49.34 34.06 15.16
CA LYS A 106 -47.97 34.22 14.65
C LYS A 106 -46.89 33.64 15.60
N VAL A 107 -47.23 32.55 16.26
CA VAL A 107 -46.34 31.89 17.22
C VAL A 107 -46.09 30.44 16.77
N ILE A 108 -44.82 30.19 16.36
CA ILE A 108 -44.29 28.84 16.16
C ILE A 108 -42.93 28.80 16.85
N GLU A 109 -42.91 28.25 18.07
CA GLU A 109 -41.73 28.21 18.91
C GLU A 109 -41.02 26.88 18.75
N LEU A 110 -39.70 26.93 18.52
CA LEU A 110 -38.82 25.78 18.51
C LEU A 110 -37.80 25.86 19.65
N ILE A 111 -37.45 24.66 20.13
CA ILE A 111 -36.26 24.43 20.93
C ILE A 111 -35.21 23.79 20.02
N SER A 112 -34.02 24.37 20.03
CA SER A 112 -32.83 23.84 19.37
C SER A 112 -31.81 23.39 20.41
N ILE A 113 -31.42 22.11 20.33
CA ILE A 113 -30.31 21.58 21.11
C ILE A 113 -29.26 21.10 20.09
N ASN A 114 -28.06 21.65 20.21
CA ASN A 114 -26.96 21.27 19.35
C ASN A 114 -25.72 20.89 20.17
N TYR A 115 -24.88 20.06 19.63
CA TYR A 115 -23.61 19.71 20.23
C TYR A 115 -22.55 19.38 19.17
N ASP A 116 -21.32 19.78 19.46
CA ASP A 116 -20.17 19.52 18.60
C ASP A 116 -19.82 18.04 18.66
N ILE A 117 -19.79 17.40 17.49
CA ILE A 117 -19.45 15.98 17.30
C ILE A 117 -18.18 15.80 16.45
N THR A 118 -17.37 16.85 16.31
CA THR A 118 -16.20 16.83 15.45
C THR A 118 -15.19 15.77 15.90
N ASP A 119 -14.88 15.76 17.22
CA ASP A 119 -13.98 14.76 17.80
C ASP A 119 -14.49 13.32 17.57
N LEU A 120 -15.82 13.12 17.72
CA LEU A 120 -16.47 11.83 17.49
C LEU A 120 -16.36 11.40 16.03
N LYS A 121 -16.55 12.32 15.10
CA LYS A 121 -16.42 12.05 13.65
C LYS A 121 -15.00 11.72 13.25
N GLN A 122 -14.01 12.42 13.79
CA GLN A 122 -12.60 12.13 13.56
C GLN A 122 -12.20 10.72 14.05
N ILE A 123 -12.68 10.35 15.25
CA ILE A 123 -12.45 9.00 15.79
C ILE A 123 -13.12 7.94 14.93
N GLU A 124 -14.37 8.18 14.50
CA GLU A 124 -15.11 7.27 13.61
C GLU A 124 -14.34 7.03 12.31
N GLU A 125 -13.85 8.10 11.66
CA GLU A 125 -13.04 8.01 10.43
C GLU A 125 -11.71 7.29 10.66
N MET A 126 -11.01 7.56 11.76
CA MET A 126 -9.78 6.84 12.11
C MET A 126 -10.04 5.35 12.30
N LEU A 127 -11.09 4.97 13.02
CA LEU A 127 -11.45 3.56 13.24
C LEU A 127 -11.82 2.84 11.94
N VAL A 128 -12.56 3.51 11.03
CA VAL A 128 -12.87 2.95 9.71
C VAL A 128 -11.60 2.72 8.91
N ASN A 129 -10.69 3.69 8.87
CA ASN A 129 -9.42 3.58 8.15
C ASN A 129 -8.53 2.45 8.71
N GLU A 130 -8.43 2.34 10.05
CA GLU A 130 -7.66 1.27 10.70
C GLU A 130 -8.28 -0.12 10.45
N ARG A 131 -9.61 -0.22 10.51
CA ARG A 131 -10.31 -1.46 10.15
C ARG A 131 -10.02 -1.86 8.70
N ASP A 132 -10.16 -0.94 7.76
CA ASP A 132 -9.97 -1.22 6.34
C ASP A 132 -8.52 -1.63 6.04
N ARG A 133 -7.55 -1.02 6.72
CA ARG A 133 -6.13 -1.44 6.67
C ARG A 133 -5.93 -2.84 7.25
N ALA A 134 -6.53 -3.15 8.38
CA ALA A 134 -6.44 -4.47 9.02
C ALA A 134 -7.06 -5.56 8.12
N GLU A 135 -8.25 -5.31 7.57
CA GLU A 135 -8.91 -6.23 6.64
C GLU A 135 -8.10 -6.46 5.37
N ALA A 136 -7.50 -5.41 4.79
CA ALA A 136 -6.63 -5.53 3.63
C ALA A 136 -5.38 -6.38 3.95
N SER A 137 -4.76 -6.16 5.12
CA SER A 137 -3.62 -6.96 5.59
C SER A 137 -3.99 -8.44 5.75
N ASP A 138 -5.16 -8.74 6.36
CA ASP A 138 -5.60 -10.12 6.57
C ASP A 138 -5.93 -10.84 5.25
N ARG A 139 -6.52 -10.14 4.29
CA ARG A 139 -6.75 -10.68 2.93
C ARG A 139 -5.43 -11.01 2.23
N LEU A 140 -4.44 -10.12 2.31
CA LEU A 140 -3.11 -10.36 1.75
C LEU A 140 -2.42 -11.56 2.40
N LYS A 141 -2.48 -11.70 3.75
CA LYS A 141 -1.94 -12.85 4.47
C LYS A 141 -2.62 -14.16 4.07
N SER A 142 -3.94 -14.15 3.92
CA SER A 142 -4.70 -15.34 3.50
C SER A 142 -4.37 -15.77 2.08
N ALA A 143 -4.30 -14.82 1.15
CA ALA A 143 -3.87 -15.06 -0.22
C ALA A 143 -2.43 -15.58 -0.29
N PHE A 144 -1.54 -15.04 0.56
CA PHE A 144 -0.17 -15.52 0.73
C PHE A 144 -0.12 -17.00 1.10
N LEU A 145 -0.80 -17.40 2.17
CA LEU A 145 -0.80 -18.80 2.64
C LEU A 145 -1.38 -19.75 1.59
N ALA A 146 -2.45 -19.32 0.89
CA ALA A 146 -3.04 -20.13 -0.17
C ALA A 146 -2.08 -20.32 -1.35
N ASN A 147 -1.44 -19.27 -1.82
CA ASN A 147 -0.46 -19.30 -2.90
C ASN A 147 0.77 -20.13 -2.51
N MET A 148 1.29 -19.96 -1.29
CA MET A 148 2.42 -20.74 -0.77
C MET A 148 2.09 -22.23 -0.73
N SER A 149 0.91 -22.59 -0.24
CA SER A 149 0.48 -24.01 -0.21
C SER A 149 0.43 -24.63 -1.61
N HIS A 150 0.00 -23.87 -2.61
CA HIS A 150 -0.04 -24.35 -4.00
C HIS A 150 1.37 -24.49 -4.58
N GLU A 151 2.22 -23.47 -4.42
CA GLU A 151 3.58 -23.46 -4.97
C GLU A 151 4.51 -24.47 -4.28
N ILE A 152 4.26 -24.84 -3.02
CA ILE A 152 4.94 -25.95 -2.33
C ILE A 152 4.43 -27.30 -2.83
N ARG A 153 3.12 -27.46 -3.04
CA ARG A 153 2.51 -28.75 -3.42
C ARG A 153 2.96 -29.22 -4.79
N THR A 154 3.12 -28.33 -5.74
CA THR A 154 3.49 -28.67 -7.14
C THR A 154 4.84 -29.37 -7.21
N PRO A 155 5.99 -28.82 -6.75
CA PRO A 155 7.27 -29.50 -6.76
C PRO A 155 7.28 -30.74 -5.84
N LEU A 156 6.58 -30.70 -4.70
CA LEU A 156 6.49 -31.84 -3.80
C LEU A 156 5.81 -33.05 -4.48
N ASN A 157 4.68 -32.83 -5.15
CA ASN A 157 3.99 -33.88 -5.91
C ASN A 157 4.85 -34.43 -7.06
N ALA A 158 5.63 -33.56 -7.73
CA ALA A 158 6.57 -33.98 -8.77
C ALA A 158 7.68 -34.87 -8.18
N ILE A 159 8.27 -34.49 -7.05
CA ILE A 159 9.27 -35.28 -6.33
C ILE A 159 8.71 -36.67 -5.99
N VAL A 160 7.52 -36.74 -5.37
CA VAL A 160 6.87 -37.99 -4.98
C VAL A 160 6.56 -38.85 -6.22
N GLY A 161 6.02 -38.25 -7.29
CA GLY A 161 5.69 -38.97 -8.53
C GLY A 161 6.93 -39.53 -9.22
N PHE A 162 7.97 -38.72 -9.41
CA PHE A 162 9.21 -39.18 -10.05
C PHE A 162 9.99 -40.19 -9.19
N SER A 163 9.92 -40.05 -7.84
CA SER A 163 10.50 -41.05 -6.95
C SER A 163 9.83 -42.41 -7.08
N SER A 164 8.50 -42.45 -7.27
CA SER A 164 7.78 -43.70 -7.52
C SER A 164 8.14 -44.33 -8.89
N LEU A 165 8.28 -43.48 -9.92
CA LEU A 165 8.72 -43.93 -11.26
C LEU A 165 10.18 -44.41 -11.26
N LEU A 166 11.07 -43.74 -10.52
CA LEU A 166 12.46 -44.13 -10.35
C LEU A 166 12.59 -45.51 -9.72
N ALA A 167 11.74 -45.84 -8.75
CA ALA A 167 11.72 -47.12 -8.08
C ALA A 167 11.34 -48.27 -9.04
N SER A 168 10.56 -48.01 -10.10
CA SER A 168 10.12 -49.00 -11.11
C SER A 168 10.89 -48.91 -12.41
N ALA A 169 11.83 -47.96 -12.56
CA ALA A 169 12.61 -47.80 -13.79
C ALA A 169 13.64 -48.92 -13.94
N GLU A 170 13.67 -49.57 -15.10
CA GLU A 170 14.64 -50.62 -15.44
C GLU A 170 15.83 -50.05 -16.24
N ASN A 171 15.59 -48.98 -17.00
CA ASN A 171 16.56 -48.34 -17.89
C ASN A 171 17.39 -47.29 -17.18
N VAL A 172 18.70 -47.23 -17.41
CA VAL A 172 19.63 -46.25 -16.84
C VAL A 172 19.29 -44.84 -17.27
N VAL A 173 18.88 -44.62 -18.51
CA VAL A 173 18.52 -43.30 -19.04
C VAL A 173 17.28 -42.75 -18.34
N GLU A 174 16.28 -43.59 -18.08
CA GLU A 174 15.09 -43.21 -17.31
C GLU A 174 15.44 -42.85 -15.87
N LYS A 175 16.34 -43.63 -15.24
CA LYS A 175 16.83 -43.35 -13.88
C LYS A 175 17.52 -41.99 -13.79
N GLU A 176 18.39 -41.70 -14.75
CA GLU A 176 19.08 -40.41 -14.83
C GLU A 176 18.09 -39.25 -15.04
N LEU A 177 17.11 -39.42 -15.92
CA LEU A 177 16.05 -38.44 -16.16
C LEU A 177 15.24 -38.18 -14.88
N TYR A 178 14.73 -39.25 -14.22
CA TYR A 178 13.94 -39.05 -13.01
C TYR A 178 14.75 -38.43 -11.86
N ASN A 179 16.02 -38.82 -11.69
CA ASN A 179 16.92 -38.20 -10.73
C ASN A 179 17.13 -36.71 -11.01
N SER A 180 17.31 -36.34 -12.28
CA SER A 180 17.47 -34.92 -12.64
C SER A 180 16.20 -34.11 -12.36
N LEU A 181 15.01 -34.67 -12.63
CA LEU A 181 13.73 -34.05 -12.35
C LEU A 181 13.46 -33.89 -10.84
N ILE A 182 13.81 -34.91 -10.04
CA ILE A 182 13.73 -34.87 -8.58
C ILE A 182 14.65 -33.78 -8.04
N SER A 183 15.91 -33.75 -8.48
CA SER A 183 16.90 -32.77 -8.06
C SER A 183 16.46 -31.34 -8.40
N HIS A 184 15.94 -31.09 -9.59
CA HIS A 184 15.43 -29.81 -10.03
C HIS A 184 14.25 -29.33 -9.15
N ASN A 185 13.28 -30.24 -8.88
CA ASN A 185 12.14 -29.87 -8.02
C ASN A 185 12.54 -29.65 -6.56
N ASN A 186 13.56 -30.36 -6.05
CA ASN A 186 14.14 -30.08 -4.74
C ASN A 186 14.76 -28.68 -4.66
N GLU A 187 15.52 -28.28 -5.68
CA GLU A 187 16.09 -26.92 -5.73
C GLU A 187 15.02 -25.84 -5.78
N LEU A 188 13.95 -26.04 -6.57
CA LEU A 188 12.81 -25.13 -6.60
C LEU A 188 12.15 -25.00 -5.22
N LEU A 189 11.96 -26.11 -4.51
CA LEU A 189 11.34 -26.11 -3.19
C LEU A 189 12.23 -25.43 -2.15
N LEU A 190 13.54 -25.69 -2.16
CA LEU A 190 14.49 -25.04 -1.25
C LEU A 190 14.54 -23.53 -1.48
N ASN A 191 14.57 -23.08 -2.74
CA ASN A 191 14.55 -21.66 -3.07
C ASN A 191 13.27 -21.00 -2.55
N LEU A 192 12.11 -21.64 -2.73
CA LEU A 192 10.85 -21.16 -2.22
C LEU A 192 10.84 -21.02 -0.69
N ILE A 193 11.35 -22.03 0.03
CA ILE A 193 11.44 -22.00 1.50
C ILE A 193 12.36 -20.85 1.95
N ASN A 194 13.50 -20.66 1.29
CA ASN A 194 14.43 -19.56 1.59
C ASN A 194 13.77 -18.20 1.33
N ASP A 195 13.02 -18.04 0.25
CA ASP A 195 12.27 -16.81 -0.05
C ASP A 195 11.24 -16.50 1.04
N ILE A 196 10.52 -17.52 1.56
CA ILE A 196 9.56 -17.37 2.66
C ILE A 196 10.26 -16.95 3.96
N ILE A 197 11.41 -17.57 4.27
CA ILE A 197 12.20 -17.24 5.47
C ILE A 197 12.73 -15.80 5.37
N ASP A 198 13.29 -15.42 4.22
CA ASP A 198 13.78 -14.07 3.99
C ASP A 198 12.66 -13.04 4.11
N LEU A 199 11.50 -13.30 3.50
CA LEU A 199 10.33 -12.43 3.63
C LEU A 199 9.91 -12.29 5.11
N SER A 200 9.86 -13.39 5.85
CA SER A 200 9.50 -13.39 7.28
C SER A 200 10.49 -12.55 8.11
N LYS A 201 11.80 -12.66 7.82
CA LYS A 201 12.84 -11.85 8.48
C LYS A 201 12.72 -10.37 8.13
N ILE A 202 12.39 -10.05 6.87
CA ILE A 202 12.17 -8.68 6.40
C ILE A 202 10.95 -8.06 7.11
N GLU A 203 9.82 -8.76 7.18
CA GLU A 203 8.60 -8.30 7.85
C GLU A 203 8.79 -8.05 9.34
N ALA A 204 9.54 -8.92 9.99
CA ALA A 204 9.86 -8.80 11.41
C ALA A 204 10.99 -7.76 11.71
N GLY A 205 11.57 -7.16 10.66
CA GLY A 205 12.70 -6.21 10.82
C GLY A 205 14.04 -6.87 11.15
N TYR A 206 14.11 -8.19 11.15
CA TYR A 206 15.29 -8.99 11.55
C TYR A 206 16.25 -9.32 10.40
N LEU A 207 16.10 -8.66 9.24
CA LEU A 207 17.10 -8.84 8.17
C LEU A 207 18.42 -8.17 8.60
N GLU A 208 19.41 -8.96 8.95
CA GLU A 208 20.77 -8.51 9.22
C GLU A 208 21.59 -8.48 7.92
N LEU A 209 22.40 -7.44 7.75
CA LEU A 209 23.34 -7.29 6.63
C LEU A 209 24.77 -7.52 7.14
N HIS A 210 25.51 -8.37 6.45
CA HIS A 210 26.90 -8.67 6.76
C HIS A 210 27.81 -8.07 5.69
N GLN A 211 28.25 -6.83 5.91
CA GLN A 211 29.13 -6.12 4.98
C GLN A 211 30.56 -6.68 5.08
N ASN A 212 31.13 -7.03 3.93
CA ASN A 212 32.50 -7.52 3.78
C ASN A 212 33.09 -7.00 2.47
N TRP A 213 34.39 -6.85 2.44
CA TRP A 213 35.12 -6.55 1.21
C TRP A 213 35.21 -7.78 0.30
N PHE A 214 34.85 -7.64 -0.95
CA PHE A 214 35.00 -8.70 -1.96
C PHE A 214 35.16 -8.10 -3.36
N ASN A 215 35.75 -8.89 -4.27
CA ASN A 215 35.86 -8.54 -5.68
C ASN A 215 34.49 -8.76 -6.35
N LEU A 216 33.90 -7.68 -6.86
CA LEU A 216 32.59 -7.70 -7.49
C LEU A 216 32.61 -8.43 -8.82
N THR A 217 33.63 -8.20 -9.67
CA THR A 217 33.78 -8.89 -10.96
C THR A 217 33.83 -10.38 -10.75
N GLU A 218 34.63 -10.87 -9.81
CA GLU A 218 34.73 -12.30 -9.50
C GLU A 218 33.38 -12.91 -9.05
N LEU A 219 32.58 -12.16 -8.29
CA LEU A 219 31.26 -12.61 -7.88
C LEU A 219 30.31 -12.72 -9.06
N LEU A 220 30.29 -11.70 -9.92
CA LEU A 220 29.42 -11.65 -11.11
C LEU A 220 29.79 -12.77 -12.09
N ASP A 221 31.08 -12.98 -12.36
CA ASP A 221 31.56 -14.03 -13.23
C ASP A 221 31.15 -15.43 -12.76
N LYS A 222 31.22 -15.69 -11.45
CA LYS A 222 30.75 -16.96 -10.87
C LYS A 222 29.25 -17.14 -11.13
N CYS A 223 28.44 -16.11 -10.94
CA CYS A 223 27.02 -16.17 -11.23
C CYS A 223 26.77 -16.40 -12.73
N VAL A 224 27.43 -15.64 -13.59
CA VAL A 224 27.33 -15.79 -15.06
C VAL A 224 27.69 -17.22 -15.49
N ALA A 225 28.78 -17.80 -14.95
CA ALA A 225 29.20 -19.16 -15.27
C ALA A 225 28.17 -20.23 -14.79
N GLU A 226 27.50 -20.02 -13.64
CA GLU A 226 26.43 -20.88 -13.15
C GLU A 226 25.26 -20.88 -14.15
N TYR A 227 24.84 -19.70 -14.65
CA TYR A 227 23.69 -19.55 -15.56
C TYR A 227 24.02 -19.86 -17.03
N ALA A 228 25.27 -19.75 -17.46
CA ALA A 228 25.71 -20.10 -18.81
C ALA A 228 25.39 -21.57 -19.19
N ARG A 229 25.33 -22.45 -18.19
CA ARG A 229 24.96 -23.88 -18.37
C ARG A 229 23.46 -24.10 -18.55
N LEU A 230 22.65 -23.10 -18.22
CA LEU A 230 21.18 -23.17 -18.23
C LEU A 230 20.55 -22.39 -19.39
N LEU A 231 21.39 -21.89 -20.31
CA LEU A 231 20.93 -21.04 -21.42
C LEU A 231 20.00 -21.80 -22.37
N PRO A 232 18.85 -21.23 -22.72
CA PRO A 232 18.02 -21.74 -23.81
C PRO A 232 18.75 -21.64 -25.15
N SER A 233 18.46 -22.57 -26.07
CA SER A 233 19.01 -22.53 -27.43
C SER A 233 18.65 -21.19 -28.13
N GLY A 234 19.66 -20.44 -28.58
CA GLY A 234 19.48 -19.18 -29.29
C GLY A 234 19.46 -17.94 -28.35
N VAL A 235 19.86 -18.10 -27.09
CA VAL A 235 20.13 -16.98 -26.17
C VAL A 235 21.61 -16.92 -25.86
N GLU A 236 22.19 -15.72 -25.93
CA GLU A 236 23.58 -15.45 -25.56
C GLU A 236 23.63 -14.76 -24.20
N LEU A 237 24.66 -15.04 -23.39
CA LEU A 237 24.93 -14.37 -22.13
C LEU A 237 26.18 -13.51 -22.30
N LEU A 238 26.00 -12.21 -22.14
CA LEU A 238 27.05 -11.19 -22.32
C LEU A 238 27.38 -10.55 -20.97
N THR A 239 28.60 -10.01 -20.87
CA THR A 239 29.05 -9.23 -19.73
C THR A 239 29.60 -7.87 -20.18
N SER A 240 29.32 -6.82 -19.39
CA SER A 240 29.80 -5.48 -19.66
C SER A 240 30.28 -4.87 -18.32
N TYR A 241 31.58 -4.93 -18.08
CA TYR A 241 32.21 -4.49 -16.85
C TYR A 241 33.21 -3.35 -17.13
N PRO A 242 33.52 -2.52 -16.12
CA PRO A 242 34.64 -1.58 -16.19
C PRO A 242 35.96 -2.28 -16.48
N GLU A 243 36.93 -1.53 -17.01
CA GLU A 243 38.26 -2.05 -17.36
C GLU A 243 39.06 -2.59 -16.17
N HIS A 244 38.78 -2.06 -14.97
CA HIS A 244 39.43 -2.48 -13.73
C HIS A 244 38.46 -3.18 -12.78
N ASP A 245 38.94 -4.22 -12.14
CA ASP A 245 38.21 -4.92 -11.09
C ASP A 245 37.86 -3.98 -9.93
N ALA A 246 36.70 -4.23 -9.31
CA ALA A 246 36.25 -3.44 -8.19
C ALA A 246 36.14 -4.26 -6.90
N LEU A 247 36.83 -3.82 -5.86
CA LEU A 247 36.56 -4.25 -4.48
C LEU A 247 35.43 -3.36 -3.92
N VAL A 248 34.40 -3.97 -3.37
CA VAL A 248 33.24 -3.29 -2.77
C VAL A 248 33.00 -3.81 -1.35
N GLU A 249 32.58 -2.91 -0.46
CA GLU A 249 32.17 -3.25 0.89
C GLU A 249 30.64 -3.37 0.95
N LEU A 250 30.12 -4.57 0.72
CA LEU A 250 28.69 -4.90 0.69
C LEU A 250 28.45 -6.30 1.28
N ASP A 251 27.18 -6.69 1.38
CA ASP A 251 26.82 -8.08 1.72
C ASP A 251 26.85 -8.96 0.45
N LYS A 252 27.93 -9.73 0.33
CA LYS A 252 28.18 -10.62 -0.83
C LYS A 252 27.01 -11.58 -1.10
N LEU A 253 26.38 -12.14 -0.05
CA LEU A 253 25.31 -13.10 -0.18
C LEU A 253 24.05 -12.43 -0.75
N ARG A 254 23.75 -11.22 -0.27
CA ARG A 254 22.59 -10.45 -0.73
C ARG A 254 22.78 -9.93 -2.16
N ILE A 255 23.99 -9.53 -2.53
CA ILE A 255 24.29 -9.17 -3.93
C ILE A 255 24.09 -10.39 -4.85
N LYS A 256 24.61 -11.56 -4.46
CA LYS A 256 24.37 -12.81 -5.22
C LYS A 256 22.86 -13.10 -5.36
N GLN A 257 22.09 -12.92 -4.31
CA GLN A 257 20.64 -13.14 -4.30
C GLN A 257 19.91 -12.21 -5.29
N ILE A 258 20.22 -10.91 -5.28
CA ILE A 258 19.67 -9.93 -6.21
C ILE A 258 20.00 -10.30 -7.66
N LEU A 259 21.28 -10.59 -7.93
CA LEU A 259 21.73 -10.93 -9.27
C LEU A 259 21.08 -12.24 -9.80
N ASN A 260 21.01 -13.26 -8.96
CA ASN A 260 20.37 -14.53 -9.32
C ASN A 260 18.88 -14.33 -9.65
N ASN A 261 18.21 -13.45 -8.93
CA ASN A 261 16.81 -13.14 -9.21
C ASN A 261 16.66 -12.42 -10.56
N PHE A 262 17.50 -11.43 -10.83
CA PHE A 262 17.47 -10.72 -12.12
C PHE A 262 17.81 -11.64 -13.28
N LEU A 263 18.86 -12.47 -13.17
CA LEU A 263 19.27 -13.45 -14.19
C LEU A 263 18.18 -14.50 -14.44
N SER A 264 17.62 -15.08 -13.41
CA SER A 264 16.53 -16.05 -13.52
C SER A 264 15.31 -15.44 -14.23
N ASN A 265 14.95 -14.19 -13.91
CA ASN A 265 13.86 -13.48 -14.56
C ASN A 265 14.17 -13.20 -16.05
N ALA A 266 15.37 -12.75 -16.35
CA ALA A 266 15.81 -12.49 -17.73
C ALA A 266 15.76 -13.75 -18.58
N LEU A 267 16.32 -14.87 -18.11
CA LEU A 267 16.34 -16.12 -18.85
C LEU A 267 14.96 -16.74 -19.06
N LYS A 268 14.07 -16.66 -18.07
CA LYS A 268 12.68 -17.12 -18.20
C LYS A 268 11.89 -16.35 -19.27
N ASN A 269 12.25 -15.08 -19.50
CA ASN A 269 11.50 -14.20 -20.40
C ASN A 269 12.16 -13.97 -21.76
N THR A 270 13.38 -14.50 -21.98
CA THR A 270 14.13 -14.37 -23.22
C THR A 270 14.20 -15.73 -23.94
N THR A 271 13.52 -15.83 -25.07
CA THR A 271 13.52 -17.07 -25.87
C THR A 271 14.55 -17.03 -27.01
N ARG A 272 14.95 -15.84 -27.45
CA ARG A 272 15.99 -15.57 -28.46
C ARG A 272 16.63 -14.20 -28.20
N GLY A 273 17.90 -14.05 -28.54
CA GLY A 273 18.64 -12.82 -28.39
C GLY A 273 19.71 -12.94 -27.31
N HIS A 274 19.80 -11.97 -26.41
CA HIS A 274 20.84 -11.98 -25.38
C HIS A 274 20.34 -11.48 -24.01
N VAL A 275 21.07 -11.91 -23.00
CA VAL A 275 21.01 -11.37 -21.64
C VAL A 275 22.39 -10.79 -21.31
N GLU A 276 22.44 -9.55 -20.86
CA GLU A 276 23.68 -8.85 -20.53
C GLU A 276 23.71 -8.55 -19.03
N VAL A 277 24.80 -8.98 -18.37
CA VAL A 277 25.10 -8.62 -16.96
C VAL A 277 26.11 -7.50 -16.99
N PHE A 278 25.81 -6.42 -16.29
CA PHE A 278 26.69 -5.27 -16.23
C PHE A 278 26.81 -4.69 -14.84
N TYR A 279 27.89 -3.99 -14.57
CA TYR A 279 27.95 -3.07 -13.45
C TYR A 279 28.68 -1.78 -13.83
N GLU A 280 28.30 -0.71 -13.17
CA GLU A 280 28.95 0.58 -13.19
C GLU A 280 29.33 0.96 -11.78
N ILE A 281 30.46 1.58 -11.61
CA ILE A 281 30.93 1.96 -10.28
C ILE A 281 31.42 3.41 -10.27
N ASP A 282 31.08 4.06 -9.20
CA ASP A 282 31.58 5.40 -8.89
C ASP A 282 32.12 5.37 -7.43
N LYS A 283 32.66 6.50 -6.93
CA LYS A 283 33.32 6.56 -5.60
C LYS A 283 32.44 6.15 -4.42
N HIS A 284 31.13 6.25 -4.53
CA HIS A 284 30.19 6.09 -3.43
C HIS A 284 29.02 5.17 -3.74
N CYS A 285 28.96 4.63 -4.94
CA CYS A 285 27.83 3.89 -5.43
C CYS A 285 28.24 2.86 -6.47
N VAL A 286 27.61 1.69 -6.43
CA VAL A 286 27.68 0.69 -7.49
C VAL A 286 26.28 0.46 -8.05
N ARG A 287 26.18 0.37 -9.36
CA ARG A 287 24.97 -0.04 -10.09
C ARG A 287 25.22 -1.41 -10.69
N ILE A 288 24.45 -2.40 -10.28
CA ILE A 288 24.52 -3.76 -10.78
C ILE A 288 23.23 -4.03 -11.55
N GLY A 289 23.33 -4.47 -12.79
CA GLY A 289 22.16 -4.65 -13.63
C GLY A 289 22.19 -5.90 -14.49
N VAL A 290 20.99 -6.30 -14.90
CA VAL A 290 20.76 -7.33 -15.91
C VAL A 290 19.80 -6.77 -16.94
N LYS A 291 20.21 -6.85 -18.22
CA LYS A 291 19.44 -6.41 -19.37
C LYS A 291 19.12 -7.62 -20.24
N ASP A 292 17.87 -7.77 -20.64
CA ASP A 292 17.41 -8.84 -21.53
C ASP A 292 16.73 -8.26 -22.78
N THR A 293 16.69 -9.06 -23.84
CA THR A 293 15.97 -8.78 -25.09
C THR A 293 14.68 -9.61 -25.20
N GLY A 294 14.08 -9.93 -24.07
CA GLY A 294 12.87 -10.75 -23.97
C GLY A 294 11.58 -10.01 -24.30
N ARG A 295 10.47 -10.57 -23.83
CA ARG A 295 9.12 -10.06 -24.11
C ARG A 295 8.82 -8.68 -23.52
N GLY A 296 9.60 -8.19 -22.57
CA GLY A 296 9.35 -6.94 -21.87
C GLY A 296 8.14 -6.99 -20.91
N ILE A 297 7.90 -5.86 -20.25
CA ILE A 297 6.86 -5.69 -19.22
C ILE A 297 5.93 -4.55 -19.67
N PRO A 298 4.60 -4.74 -19.60
CA PRO A 298 3.64 -3.66 -19.87
C PRO A 298 3.79 -2.49 -18.90
N GLN A 299 3.61 -1.25 -19.38
CA GLN A 299 3.83 -0.03 -18.62
C GLN A 299 3.00 0.03 -17.32
N ASN A 300 1.77 -0.46 -17.36
CA ASN A 300 0.86 -0.49 -16.20
C ASN A 300 1.26 -1.49 -15.12
N MET A 301 2.25 -2.36 -15.39
CA MET A 301 2.77 -3.35 -14.45
C MET A 301 4.11 -2.96 -13.83
N LEU A 302 4.82 -1.94 -14.37
CA LEU A 302 6.17 -1.60 -13.93
C LEU A 302 6.27 -1.23 -12.43
N GLU A 303 5.25 -0.59 -11.89
CA GLU A 303 5.19 -0.29 -10.45
C GLU A 303 4.80 -1.53 -9.62
N LYS A 304 3.94 -2.38 -10.17
CA LYS A 304 3.38 -3.54 -9.46
C LYS A 304 4.31 -4.74 -9.37
N ILE A 305 5.26 -4.90 -10.30
CA ILE A 305 6.17 -6.07 -10.31
C ILE A 305 7.02 -6.21 -9.05
N PHE A 306 7.16 -5.15 -8.25
CA PHE A 306 7.83 -5.16 -6.96
C PHE A 306 6.88 -5.42 -5.78
N GLU A 307 5.57 -5.46 -6.03
CA GLU A 307 4.60 -5.88 -5.03
C GLU A 307 4.66 -7.41 -4.86
N ARG A 308 4.28 -7.86 -3.68
CA ARG A 308 4.32 -9.30 -3.35
C ARG A 308 3.26 -10.05 -4.14
N PHE A 309 3.64 -11.20 -4.71
CA PHE A 309 2.75 -12.11 -5.47
C PHE A 309 2.26 -11.56 -6.80
N GLU A 310 2.71 -10.40 -7.20
CA GLU A 310 2.40 -9.87 -8.52
C GLU A 310 3.21 -10.60 -9.60
N LYS A 311 2.51 -10.98 -10.65
CA LYS A 311 3.08 -11.63 -11.84
C LYS A 311 2.55 -10.89 -13.07
N VAL A 312 3.41 -10.66 -14.04
CA VAL A 312 3.01 -10.10 -15.36
C VAL A 312 2.07 -11.07 -16.08
N ASP A 313 2.25 -12.37 -15.83
CA ASP A 313 1.45 -13.45 -16.39
C ASP A 313 1.07 -14.40 -15.24
N SER A 314 -0.22 -14.63 -15.03
CA SER A 314 -0.74 -15.51 -13.99
C SER A 314 -0.32 -16.99 -14.16
N PHE A 315 0.07 -17.39 -15.36
CA PHE A 315 0.57 -18.74 -15.67
C PHE A 315 2.09 -18.88 -15.56
N ALA A 316 2.82 -17.78 -15.35
CA ALA A 316 4.28 -17.83 -15.20
C ALA A 316 4.69 -18.61 -13.94
N GLN A 317 5.68 -19.51 -14.09
CA GLN A 317 6.27 -20.26 -12.97
C GLN A 317 6.94 -19.31 -11.96
N GLY A 318 6.67 -19.52 -10.66
CA GLY A 318 7.27 -18.80 -9.53
C GLY A 318 6.22 -18.10 -8.69
N VAL A 319 6.59 -17.71 -7.47
CA VAL A 319 5.68 -17.20 -6.42
C VAL A 319 5.39 -15.71 -6.54
N GLY A 320 6.21 -14.97 -7.33
CA GLY A 320 6.14 -13.52 -7.37
C GLY A 320 6.76 -12.84 -6.12
N LEU A 321 7.68 -13.53 -5.44
CA LEU A 321 8.37 -12.98 -4.26
C LEU A 321 9.75 -12.39 -4.59
N GLY A 322 10.43 -12.91 -5.60
CA GLY A 322 11.83 -12.58 -5.84
C GLY A 322 12.12 -11.09 -6.00
N LEU A 323 11.34 -10.36 -6.83
CA LEU A 323 11.55 -8.92 -7.02
C LEU A 323 11.18 -8.10 -5.78
N SER A 324 10.17 -8.51 -5.01
CA SER A 324 9.80 -7.85 -3.76
C SER A 324 10.86 -8.05 -2.67
N ILE A 325 11.50 -9.23 -2.63
CA ILE A 325 12.65 -9.51 -1.76
C ILE A 325 13.84 -8.66 -2.20
N CYS A 326 14.17 -8.61 -3.49
CA CYS A 326 15.23 -7.75 -4.02
C CYS A 326 15.03 -6.30 -3.63
N LYS A 327 13.83 -5.76 -3.79
CA LYS A 327 13.49 -4.40 -3.37
C LYS A 327 13.75 -4.20 -1.88
N SER A 328 13.27 -5.11 -1.04
CA SER A 328 13.44 -5.01 0.41
C SER A 328 14.91 -5.08 0.85
N ILE A 329 15.73 -5.91 0.18
CA ILE A 329 17.19 -5.99 0.42
C ILE A 329 17.85 -4.68 0.02
N VAL A 330 17.56 -4.16 -1.18
CA VAL A 330 18.11 -2.90 -1.70
C VAL A 330 17.71 -1.73 -0.81
N ASP A 331 16.44 -1.65 -0.40
CA ASP A 331 15.94 -0.61 0.52
C ASP A 331 16.68 -0.68 1.88
N LYS A 332 16.92 -1.88 2.42
CA LYS A 332 17.66 -2.09 3.66
C LYS A 332 19.15 -1.68 3.55
N MET A 333 19.70 -1.77 2.34
CA MET A 333 21.05 -1.29 2.02
C MET A 333 21.08 0.22 1.72
N ASN A 334 19.98 0.95 1.92
CA ASN A 334 19.79 2.37 1.55
C ASN A 334 20.03 2.64 0.06
N GLY A 335 19.80 1.64 -0.77
CA GLY A 335 19.93 1.71 -2.22
C GLY A 335 18.60 2.01 -2.93
N ARG A 336 18.64 1.88 -4.26
CA ARG A 336 17.46 2.05 -5.12
C ARG A 336 17.41 0.96 -6.18
N ILE A 337 16.23 0.36 -6.40
CA ILE A 337 15.98 -0.55 -7.51
C ILE A 337 15.25 0.19 -8.64
N GLN A 338 15.65 -0.07 -9.88
CA GLN A 338 15.08 0.55 -11.07
C GLN A 338 14.75 -0.51 -12.11
N VAL A 339 13.72 -0.26 -12.90
CA VAL A 339 13.34 -1.10 -14.04
C VAL A 339 13.06 -0.22 -15.24
N TYR A 340 13.63 -0.59 -16.38
CA TYR A 340 13.34 -0.02 -17.69
C TYR A 340 12.87 -1.16 -18.58
N SER A 341 11.68 -1.05 -19.12
CA SER A 341 11.12 -2.10 -19.98
C SER A 341 10.18 -1.54 -21.02
N GLN A 342 10.20 -2.17 -22.17
CA GLN A 342 9.24 -1.93 -23.25
C GLN A 342 8.78 -3.27 -23.81
N LEU A 343 7.48 -3.43 -23.95
CA LEU A 343 6.88 -4.66 -24.46
C LEU A 343 7.44 -5.01 -25.84
N GLY A 344 7.97 -6.23 -26.00
CA GLY A 344 8.60 -6.72 -27.21
C GLY A 344 10.06 -6.31 -27.42
N LEU A 345 10.65 -5.47 -26.56
CA LEU A 345 12.04 -5.02 -26.67
C LEU A 345 12.95 -5.53 -25.54
N GLY A 346 12.37 -5.99 -24.42
CA GLY A 346 13.11 -6.51 -23.29
C GLY A 346 13.01 -5.67 -22.03
N THR A 347 13.80 -6.04 -21.03
CA THR A 347 13.79 -5.43 -19.69
C THR A 347 15.21 -5.21 -19.19
N THR A 348 15.42 -4.13 -18.44
CA THR A 348 16.64 -3.86 -17.69
C THR A 348 16.29 -3.64 -16.23
N PHE A 349 16.81 -4.49 -15.35
CA PHE A 349 16.75 -4.31 -13.90
C PHE A 349 18.09 -3.79 -13.40
N ILE A 350 18.06 -2.78 -12.52
CA ILE A 350 19.26 -2.18 -11.93
C ILE A 350 19.07 -2.05 -10.42
N ALA A 351 20.04 -2.54 -9.66
CA ALA A 351 20.18 -2.25 -8.23
C ALA A 351 21.31 -1.21 -8.06
N GLU A 352 20.98 -0.03 -7.58
CA GLU A 352 21.90 1.03 -7.23
C GLU A 352 22.14 1.01 -5.73
N LEU A 353 23.38 0.81 -5.30
CA LEU A 353 23.75 0.55 -3.91
C LEU A 353 24.86 1.49 -3.46
N PRO A 354 24.64 2.26 -2.39
CA PRO A 354 25.72 3.03 -1.79
C PRO A 354 26.75 2.06 -1.18
N CYS A 355 28.02 2.27 -1.48
CA CYS A 355 29.10 1.45 -0.95
C CYS A 355 30.43 2.19 -0.93
N HIS A 356 31.35 1.70 -0.14
CA HIS A 356 32.77 2.02 -0.30
C HIS A 356 33.34 1.12 -1.39
N SER A 357 34.14 1.72 -2.28
CA SER A 357 34.72 1.00 -3.41
C SER A 357 36.17 1.39 -3.64
N ILE A 358 36.92 0.43 -4.11
CA ILE A 358 38.34 0.59 -4.50
C ILE A 358 38.51 -0.07 -5.87
N LEU A 359 38.90 0.70 -6.87
CA LEU A 359 39.33 0.14 -8.16
C LEU A 359 40.72 -0.50 -7.97
N VAL A 360 40.82 -1.75 -8.36
CA VAL A 360 42.08 -2.50 -8.30
C VAL A 360 42.86 -2.17 -9.59
N ASN A 361 43.85 -1.30 -9.46
CA ASN A 361 44.82 -1.13 -10.55
C ASN A 361 45.82 -2.31 -10.48
N GLU A 362 46.15 -2.91 -11.63
CA GLU A 362 47.18 -3.91 -11.73
C GLU A 362 48.55 -3.45 -11.18
#